data_2be970d3eebc5260fe0ce7f317cc90dd
#
_entry.id   2be970d3eebc5260fe0ce7f317cc90dd
#
_cell.length_a   1.000
_cell.length_b   1.000
_cell.length_c   1.000
_cell.angle_alpha   90.00
_cell.angle_beta   90.00
_cell.angle_gamma   90.00
#
_symmetry.space_group_name_H-M   'P 1'
#
loop_
_entity.id
_entity.type
_entity.pdbx_description
1 polymer ?
#
loop_
_entity_poly.entity_id
_entity_poly.type
_entity_poly.pdbx_seq_one_letter_code
_entity_poly.pdbx_strand_id
1 'polypeptide(L)'
;AQKPIDLAITDARSNLLDSLRFASHPRAHGTVIVFGGKVIAGTRAKKEFSKSYNAFSSINYPDIAVIHDDRIVFYIEDKEQSTKLLQFYHEMDDRIFLLKLIPSIDPLVLENLADSYDGLGACRTMETMTLQQ
;
A
#
# COMPACT_ATOMS: atom_id res chain seq x y z
N ALA A 1 0.89 -12.96 2.33
CA ALA A 1 0.79 -13.93 3.42
C ALA A 1 2.01 -13.84 4.34
N GLN A 2 1.86 -14.14 5.60
CA GLN A 2 2.97 -14.16 6.57
C GLN A 2 3.70 -15.52 6.60
N LYS A 3 2.99 -16.56 6.23
CA LYS A 3 3.54 -17.93 6.20
C LYS A 3 3.37 -18.55 4.81
N PRO A 4 4.31 -19.41 4.40
CA PRO A 4 4.20 -20.18 3.17
C PRO A 4 2.90 -20.99 3.09
N ILE A 5 2.38 -21.18 1.88
CA ILE A 5 1.07 -21.82 1.65
C ILE A 5 1.06 -23.33 1.93
N ASP A 6 2.22 -23.96 1.89
CA ASP A 6 2.44 -25.39 2.11
C ASP A 6 2.41 -25.77 3.60
N LEU A 7 2.53 -24.80 4.50
CA LEU A 7 2.45 -25.08 5.93
C LEU A 7 1.01 -25.44 6.36
N ALA A 8 0.91 -26.32 7.35
CA ALA A 8 -0.37 -26.74 7.92
C ALA A 8 -1.16 -25.58 8.51
N ILE A 9 -0.46 -24.65 9.18
CA ILE A 9 -1.03 -23.43 9.74
C ILE A 9 -0.48 -22.25 8.93
N THR A 10 -1.28 -21.69 8.07
CA THR A 10 -0.92 -20.58 7.19
C THR A 10 -2.11 -19.64 6.96
N ASP A 11 -1.82 -18.35 6.82
CA ASP A 11 -2.75 -17.31 6.37
C ASP A 11 -2.81 -17.20 4.83
N ALA A 12 -1.93 -17.90 4.13
CA ALA A 12 -1.82 -17.74 2.69
C ALA A 12 -3.06 -18.23 1.93
N ARG A 13 -3.67 -19.33 2.39
CA ARG A 13 -4.84 -19.92 1.72
C ARG A 13 -6.06 -19.01 1.79
N SER A 14 -6.35 -18.47 2.97
CA SER A 14 -7.45 -17.52 3.15
C SER A 14 -7.20 -16.22 2.38
N ASN A 15 -6.01 -15.65 2.49
CA ASN A 15 -5.67 -14.42 1.76
C ASN A 15 -5.75 -14.61 0.22
N LEU A 16 -5.32 -15.76 -0.30
CA LEU A 16 -5.44 -16.06 -1.73
C LEU A 16 -6.90 -16.18 -2.15
N LEU A 17 -7.71 -16.94 -1.39
CA LEU A 17 -9.13 -17.12 -1.69
C LEU A 17 -9.88 -15.79 -1.66
N ASP A 18 -9.65 -14.98 -0.64
CA ASP A 18 -10.27 -13.66 -0.51
C ASP A 18 -9.83 -12.71 -1.64
N SER A 19 -8.57 -12.80 -2.06
CA SER A 19 -8.08 -12.04 -3.22
C SER A 19 -8.80 -12.42 -4.51
N LEU A 20 -9.00 -13.72 -4.76
CA LEU A 20 -9.73 -14.20 -5.94
C LEU A 20 -11.22 -13.82 -5.88
N ARG A 21 -11.85 -13.94 -4.71
CA ARG A 21 -13.24 -13.50 -4.50
C ARG A 21 -13.41 -12.01 -4.77
N PHE A 22 -12.52 -11.19 -4.23
CA PHE A 22 -12.57 -9.76 -4.48
C PHE A 22 -12.33 -9.44 -5.95
N ALA A 23 -11.30 -10.02 -6.57
CA ALA A 23 -10.95 -9.77 -7.98
C ALA A 23 -12.07 -10.15 -8.96
N SER A 24 -12.88 -11.16 -8.61
CA SER A 24 -14.05 -11.58 -9.41
C SER A 24 -15.30 -10.72 -9.20
N HIS A 25 -15.28 -9.82 -8.22
CA HIS A 25 -16.45 -8.99 -7.92
C HIS A 25 -16.60 -7.85 -8.93
N PRO A 26 -17.81 -7.53 -9.44
CA PRO A 26 -18.02 -6.49 -10.46
C PRO A 26 -17.55 -5.08 -10.04
N ARG A 27 -17.48 -4.82 -8.74
CA ARG A 27 -16.99 -3.54 -8.18
C ARG A 27 -15.48 -3.53 -7.92
N ALA A 28 -14.77 -4.63 -8.20
CA ALA A 28 -13.32 -4.67 -8.00
C ALA A 28 -12.62 -3.86 -9.09
N HIS A 29 -11.78 -2.93 -8.66
CA HIS A 29 -10.98 -2.11 -9.57
C HIS A 29 -9.72 -1.59 -8.86
N GLY A 30 -8.80 -1.04 -9.65
CA GLY A 30 -7.55 -0.48 -9.16
C GLY A 30 -6.58 -1.52 -8.62
N THR A 31 -5.53 -1.04 -7.97
CA THR A 31 -4.53 -1.89 -7.30
C THR A 31 -4.81 -1.93 -5.80
N VAL A 32 -5.03 -3.12 -5.28
CA VAL A 32 -5.38 -3.31 -3.87
C VAL A 32 -4.52 -4.39 -3.22
N ILE A 33 -4.41 -4.33 -1.91
CA ILE A 33 -3.89 -5.42 -1.08
C ILE A 33 -5.07 -6.07 -0.36
N VAL A 34 -5.22 -7.39 -0.53
CA VAL A 34 -6.18 -8.19 0.23
C VAL A 34 -5.43 -9.00 1.27
N PHE A 35 -5.70 -8.74 2.53
CA PHE A 35 -4.97 -9.37 3.63
C PHE A 35 -5.79 -9.39 4.93
N GLY A 36 -5.91 -10.56 5.56
CA GLY A 36 -6.65 -10.71 6.81
C GLY A 36 -8.11 -10.28 6.72
N GLY A 37 -8.77 -10.56 5.59
CA GLY A 37 -10.15 -10.17 5.31
C GLY A 37 -10.34 -8.69 4.97
N LYS A 38 -9.27 -7.89 4.89
CA LYS A 38 -9.33 -6.47 4.51
C LYS A 38 -8.91 -6.26 3.08
N VAL A 39 -9.55 -5.31 2.42
CA VAL A 39 -9.19 -4.81 1.09
C VAL A 39 -8.72 -3.37 1.23
N ILE A 40 -7.46 -3.14 0.99
CA ILE A 40 -6.79 -1.86 1.24
C ILE A 40 -6.28 -1.30 -0.09
N ALA A 41 -6.46 0.01 -0.32
CA ALA A 41 -5.90 0.67 -1.50
C ALA A 41 -4.37 0.51 -1.51
N GLY A 42 -3.79 0.03 -2.61
CA GLY A 42 -2.37 -0.28 -2.71
C GLY A 42 -1.46 0.91 -2.41
N THR A 43 -1.90 2.13 -2.79
CA THR A 43 -1.18 3.38 -2.51
C THR A 43 -1.29 3.86 -1.07
N ARG A 44 -2.17 3.23 -0.25
CA ARG A 44 -2.41 3.58 1.15
C ARG A 44 -1.99 2.49 2.12
N ALA A 45 -1.59 1.33 1.60
CA ALA A 45 -1.23 0.19 2.43
C ALA A 45 0.15 0.36 3.06
N LYS A 46 0.22 0.14 4.37
CA LYS A 46 1.47 0.06 5.13
C LYS A 46 1.54 -1.29 5.85
N LYS A 47 2.71 -1.91 5.80
CA LYS A 47 2.98 -3.09 6.62
C LYS A 47 3.43 -2.61 8.01
N GLU A 48 2.60 -2.84 9.02
CA GLU A 48 2.86 -2.43 10.40
C GLU A 48 3.57 -3.51 11.22
N PHE A 49 3.24 -4.78 10.94
CA PHE A 49 3.77 -5.90 11.71
C PHE A 49 4.41 -6.95 10.80
N SER A 50 5.60 -7.43 11.20
CA SER A 50 6.34 -8.46 10.46
C SER A 50 5.88 -9.88 10.78
N LYS A 51 5.23 -10.11 11.92
CA LYS A 51 4.88 -11.46 12.42
C LYS A 51 3.39 -11.63 12.76
N SER A 52 2.54 -10.65 12.50
CA SER A 52 1.09 -10.71 12.79
C SER A 52 0.30 -11.09 11.55
N TYR A 53 -0.77 -11.85 11.73
CA TYR A 53 -1.77 -12.09 10.67
C TYR A 53 -2.63 -10.86 10.35
N ASN A 54 -2.50 -9.77 11.10
CA ASN A 54 -3.05 -8.46 10.79
C ASN A 54 -1.91 -7.49 10.50
N ALA A 55 -1.13 -7.79 9.47
CA ALA A 55 0.15 -7.12 9.20
C ALA A 55 0.03 -5.80 8.44
N PHE A 56 -1.08 -5.58 7.73
CA PHE A 56 -1.27 -4.38 6.91
C PHE A 56 -2.40 -3.52 7.43
N SER A 57 -2.21 -2.20 7.35
CA SER A 57 -3.23 -1.19 7.61
C SER A 57 -3.33 -0.18 6.47
N SER A 58 -4.46 0.51 6.41
CA SER A 58 -4.68 1.64 5.52
C SER A 58 -4.31 2.93 6.25
N ILE A 59 -3.46 3.78 5.64
CA ILE A 59 -2.98 5.02 6.24
C ILE A 59 -3.79 6.20 5.74
N ASN A 60 -4.42 6.92 6.68
CA ASN A 60 -5.22 8.11 6.40
C ASN A 60 -6.28 7.91 5.31
N TYR A 61 -6.77 6.68 5.17
CA TYR A 61 -7.77 6.30 4.21
C TYR A 61 -8.52 5.07 4.74
N PRO A 62 -9.85 4.96 4.60
CA PRO A 62 -10.58 3.77 5.03
C PRO A 62 -10.17 2.53 4.22
N ASP A 63 -10.42 1.35 4.76
CA ASP A 63 -10.38 0.13 3.98
C ASP A 63 -11.43 0.24 2.85
N ILE A 64 -11.11 -0.25 1.65
CA ILE A 64 -12.05 -0.24 0.52
C ILE A 64 -13.24 -1.15 0.82
N ALA A 65 -12.94 -2.33 1.32
CA ALA A 65 -13.91 -3.33 1.69
C ALA A 65 -13.39 -4.26 2.79
N VAL A 66 -14.29 -4.98 3.40
CA VAL A 66 -13.98 -6.09 4.32
C VAL A 66 -14.67 -7.35 3.82
N ILE A 67 -13.97 -8.47 3.89
CA ILE A 67 -14.44 -9.79 3.48
C ILE A 67 -14.68 -10.60 4.73
N HIS A 68 -15.94 -10.99 4.94
CA HIS A 68 -16.35 -11.89 5.99
C HIS A 68 -17.02 -13.12 5.35
N ASP A 69 -16.40 -14.27 5.51
CA ASP A 69 -16.86 -15.54 4.94
C ASP A 69 -17.07 -15.44 3.42
N ASP A 70 -18.30 -15.35 2.97
CA ASP A 70 -18.71 -15.25 1.57
C ASP A 70 -19.16 -13.84 1.15
N ARG A 71 -19.14 -12.87 2.09
CA ARG A 71 -19.67 -11.53 1.86
C ARG A 71 -18.55 -10.50 1.78
N ILE A 72 -18.67 -9.60 0.79
CA ILE A 72 -17.81 -8.44 0.63
C ILE A 72 -18.62 -7.20 1.00
N VAL A 73 -18.20 -6.51 2.05
CA VAL A 73 -18.83 -5.27 2.50
C VAL A 73 -17.92 -4.11 2.08
N PHE A 74 -18.39 -3.30 1.14
CA PHE A 74 -17.66 -2.13 0.66
C PHE A 74 -17.94 -0.93 1.58
N TYR A 75 -16.88 -0.26 2.00
CA TYR A 75 -16.96 0.99 2.77
C TYR A 75 -16.85 2.23 1.90
N ILE A 76 -16.30 2.07 0.69
CA ILE A 76 -16.17 3.15 -0.27
C ILE A 76 -17.04 2.82 -1.46
N GLU A 77 -17.94 3.74 -1.78
CA GLU A 77 -18.65 3.72 -3.04
C GLU A 77 -17.82 4.44 -4.08
N ASP A 78 -17.23 3.68 -4.98
CA ASP A 78 -16.53 4.28 -6.10
C ASP A 78 -17.55 4.69 -7.16
N LYS A 79 -17.56 5.98 -7.43
CA LYS A 79 -18.57 6.58 -8.32
C LYS A 79 -18.21 6.49 -9.79
N GLU A 80 -16.96 6.14 -10.12
CA GLU A 80 -16.52 6.13 -11.51
C GLU A 80 -15.68 4.89 -11.83
N GLN A 81 -16.25 3.99 -12.63
CA GLN A 81 -15.43 3.05 -13.38
C GLN A 81 -14.59 3.86 -14.38
N SER A 82 -13.28 3.76 -14.26
CA SER A 82 -12.38 4.41 -15.22
C SER A 82 -12.62 3.86 -16.61
N THR A 83 -13.11 4.68 -17.51
CA THR A 83 -13.23 4.36 -18.95
C THR A 83 -11.90 4.52 -19.68
N LYS A 84 -10.81 4.77 -18.98
CA LYS A 84 -9.48 4.94 -19.56
C LYS A 84 -8.99 3.63 -20.17
N LEU A 85 -8.48 3.73 -21.38
CA LEU A 85 -7.80 2.60 -22.03
C LEU A 85 -6.58 2.20 -21.21
N LEU A 86 -6.26 0.90 -21.24
CA LEU A 86 -5.06 0.36 -20.61
C LEU A 86 -3.81 1.04 -21.23
N GLN A 87 -3.03 1.68 -20.38
CA GLN A 87 -1.76 2.29 -20.74
C GLN A 87 -0.63 1.55 -20.01
N PHE A 88 0.41 1.20 -20.74
CA PHE A 88 1.61 0.60 -20.19
C PHE A 88 2.70 1.67 -20.08
N TYR A 89 3.20 1.87 -18.87
CA TYR A 89 4.38 2.67 -18.58
C TYR A 89 5.51 1.69 -18.23
N HIS A 90 6.39 1.42 -19.19
CA HIS A 90 7.48 0.45 -19.04
C HIS A 90 8.83 1.11 -18.77
N GLU A 91 8.89 2.42 -18.79
CA GLU A 91 10.06 3.20 -18.41
C GLU A 91 9.84 3.80 -17.01
N MET A 92 10.87 3.70 -16.19
CA MET A 92 10.93 4.36 -14.89
C MET A 92 12.05 5.36 -14.92
N ASP A 93 11.78 6.59 -14.47
CA ASP A 93 12.82 7.59 -14.26
C ASP A 93 13.48 7.30 -12.91
N ASP A 94 14.76 6.92 -12.96
CA ASP A 94 15.58 6.62 -11.80
C ASP A 94 16.28 7.89 -11.24
N ARG A 95 16.12 9.03 -11.90
CA ARG A 95 16.66 10.33 -11.48
C ARG A 95 15.71 11.09 -10.56
N ILE A 96 14.90 10.37 -9.78
CA ILE A 96 14.01 10.93 -8.74
C ILE A 96 14.57 10.61 -7.37
N PHE A 97 14.74 11.62 -6.53
CA PHE A 97 15.19 11.47 -5.15
C PHE A 97 14.05 11.69 -4.15
N LEU A 98 13.90 10.81 -3.18
CA LEU A 98 12.97 10.97 -2.07
C LEU A 98 13.72 11.49 -0.84
N LEU A 99 13.49 12.75 -0.50
CA LEU A 99 14.08 13.38 0.68
C LEU A 99 13.15 13.25 1.89
N LYS A 100 13.66 12.62 2.94
CA LYS A 100 13.00 12.63 4.25
C LYS A 100 13.35 13.92 4.98
N LEU A 101 12.36 14.77 5.23
CA LEU A 101 12.57 16.03 5.96
C LEU A 101 12.77 15.74 7.44
N ILE A 102 13.90 16.17 7.96
CA ILE A 102 14.23 16.14 9.39
C ILE A 102 14.44 17.58 9.90
N PRO A 103 14.22 17.83 11.20
CA PRO A 103 14.55 19.13 11.79
C PRO A 103 16.03 19.48 11.55
N SER A 104 16.29 20.73 11.23
CA SER A 104 17.66 21.24 11.01
C SER A 104 18.41 20.64 9.81
N ILE A 105 17.70 20.16 8.79
CA ILE A 105 18.35 19.76 7.54
C ILE A 105 19.03 20.97 6.89
N ASP A 106 20.28 20.77 6.46
CA ASP A 106 21.03 21.83 5.78
C ASP A 106 20.43 22.14 4.41
N PRO A 107 20.04 23.40 4.12
CA PRO A 107 19.54 23.78 2.80
C PRO A 107 20.46 23.45 1.63
N LEU A 108 21.77 23.41 1.86
CA LEU A 108 22.77 23.04 0.83
C LEU A 108 22.53 21.63 0.28
N VAL A 109 21.94 20.74 1.08
CA VAL A 109 21.53 19.41 0.59
C VAL A 109 20.53 19.50 -0.56
N LEU A 110 19.57 20.43 -0.46
CA LEU A 110 18.55 20.63 -1.50
C LEU A 110 19.15 21.17 -2.80
N GLU A 111 20.10 22.10 -2.70
CA GLU A 111 20.80 22.66 -3.87
C GLU A 111 21.58 21.56 -4.61
N ASN A 112 22.35 20.75 -3.89
CA ASN A 112 23.10 19.64 -4.49
C ASN A 112 22.19 18.55 -5.11
N LEU A 113 21.03 18.30 -4.53
CA LEU A 113 20.06 17.34 -5.07
C LEU A 113 19.39 17.88 -6.33
N ALA A 114 19.06 19.18 -6.39
CA ALA A 114 18.45 19.81 -7.55
C ALA A 114 19.32 19.72 -8.79
N ASP A 115 20.65 19.80 -8.64
CA ASP A 115 21.58 19.67 -9.74
C ASP A 115 21.78 18.22 -10.23
N SER A 116 21.46 17.24 -9.37
CA SER A 116 21.75 15.83 -9.64
C SER A 116 20.54 15.01 -10.07
N TYR A 117 19.33 15.47 -9.76
CA TYR A 117 18.09 14.73 -9.98
C TYR A 117 17.06 15.56 -10.74
N ASP A 118 16.25 14.90 -11.57
CA ASP A 118 15.19 15.54 -12.36
C ASP A 118 13.91 15.75 -11.55
N GLY A 119 13.77 15.04 -10.44
CA GLY A 119 12.65 15.18 -9.53
C GLY A 119 13.02 15.02 -8.06
N LEU A 120 12.41 15.81 -7.19
CA LEU A 120 12.59 15.74 -5.76
C LEU A 120 11.24 15.57 -5.07
N GLY A 121 11.03 14.41 -4.44
CA GLY A 121 9.90 14.16 -3.56
C GLY A 121 10.29 14.46 -2.12
N ALA A 122 9.53 15.33 -1.41
CA ALA A 122 9.74 15.58 0.00
C ALA A 122 8.66 14.89 0.84
N CYS A 123 9.06 14.06 1.80
CA CYS A 123 8.13 13.46 2.75
C CYS A 123 8.46 13.83 4.19
N ARG A 124 7.42 14.11 4.97
CA ARG A 124 7.52 14.31 6.42
C ARG A 124 6.97 13.06 7.10
N THR A 125 7.86 12.26 7.68
CA THR A 125 7.42 11.13 8.49
C THR A 125 7.18 11.61 9.91
N MET A 126 5.93 11.57 10.34
CA MET A 126 5.60 11.55 11.76
C MET A 126 5.66 10.10 12.27
N GLU A 127 6.80 9.46 12.16
CA GLU A 127 7.05 8.27 12.95
C GLU A 127 7.57 8.73 14.30
N THR A 128 6.76 8.53 15.32
CA THR A 128 7.24 8.49 16.70
C THR A 128 8.35 7.44 16.72
N MET A 129 9.60 7.90 16.81
CA MET A 129 10.70 7.03 17.16
C MET A 129 10.45 6.54 18.58
N THR A 130 9.90 5.35 18.72
CA THR A 130 9.99 4.61 19.97
C THR A 130 11.45 4.24 20.11
N LEU A 131 12.19 5.01 20.89
CA LEU A 131 13.50 4.59 21.37
C LEU A 131 13.26 3.34 22.21
N GLN A 132 13.59 2.18 21.67
CA GLN A 132 13.80 0.99 22.47
C GLN A 132 15.13 1.20 23.21
N GLN A 133 15.03 1.40 24.52
CA GLN A 133 16.14 1.20 25.45
C GLN A 133 16.44 -0.29 25.59
#